data_91b66656325daa21bf2b796a799606bd
#
_entry.id   91b66656325daa21bf2b796a799606bd
#
_cell.length_a   1.000
_cell.length_b   1.000
_cell.length_c   1.000
_cell.angle_alpha   90.00
_cell.angle_beta   90.00
_cell.angle_gamma   90.00
#
_symmetry.space_group_name_H-M   'P 1'
#
loop_
_entity.id
_entity.type
_entity.pdbx_description
1 polymer ?
#
loop_
_entity_poly.entity_id
_entity_poly.type
_entity_poly.pdbx_seq_one_letter_code
_entity_poly.pdbx_strand_id
1 'polypeptide(L)'
;DHCRHTTFETELDKITFLPGTFGNQLQEAFFQYVQLRNHVHGGKKPVTLMDMATICGKNERKSGNLEDLEISDEINACSIYVDVDVDGKMEKWLLMFKNETHNHPTEIEPFGGASTCIGGAIRDPLSGRSYVYQAMRVTGAGNITESFD
;
A
#
# COMPACT_ATOMS: atom_id res chain seq x y z
N ASP A 1 16.85 -3.89 -9.44
CA ASP A 1 15.68 -3.33 -8.78
C ASP A 1 15.16 -2.07 -9.44
N HIS A 2 16.03 -1.18 -9.92
CA HIS A 2 15.60 -0.01 -10.72
C HIS A 2 14.84 -0.39 -11.99
N CYS A 3 15.17 -1.52 -12.60
CA CYS A 3 14.46 -2.03 -13.78
C CYS A 3 13.00 -2.34 -13.52
N ARG A 4 12.62 -2.75 -12.32
CA ARG A 4 11.22 -3.05 -11.96
C ARG A 4 10.34 -1.81 -11.92
N HIS A 5 10.84 -0.72 -11.38
CA HIS A 5 10.11 0.56 -11.38
C HIS A 5 9.80 1.01 -12.80
N THR A 6 10.80 0.99 -13.66
CA THR A 6 10.64 1.33 -15.07
C THR A 6 9.63 0.42 -15.76
N THR A 7 9.65 -0.89 -15.48
CA THR A 7 8.69 -1.85 -16.03
C THR A 7 7.25 -1.53 -15.61
N PHE A 8 7.02 -1.19 -14.34
CA PHE A 8 5.68 -0.85 -13.84
C PHE A 8 5.13 0.46 -14.43
N GLU A 9 5.99 1.37 -14.83
CA GLU A 9 5.63 2.66 -15.43
C GLU A 9 5.64 2.66 -16.96
N THR A 10 6.10 1.58 -17.58
CA THR A 10 6.08 1.44 -19.04
C THR A 10 4.64 1.36 -19.55
N GLU A 11 4.37 2.12 -20.61
CA GLU A 11 3.09 2.06 -21.30
C GLU A 11 2.85 0.68 -21.92
N LEU A 12 1.65 0.16 -21.74
CA LEU A 12 1.23 -1.11 -22.29
C LEU A 12 0.50 -0.88 -23.60
N ASP A 13 1.16 -1.21 -24.71
CA ASP A 13 0.60 -1.04 -26.06
C ASP A 13 -0.54 -2.02 -26.35
N LYS A 14 -0.46 -3.21 -25.78
CA LYS A 14 -1.39 -4.29 -26.04
C LYS A 14 -1.56 -5.21 -24.84
N ILE A 15 -2.81 -5.45 -24.47
CA ILE A 15 -3.17 -6.41 -23.42
C ILE A 15 -4.01 -7.52 -24.07
N THR A 16 -3.59 -8.76 -23.84
CA THR A 16 -4.29 -9.96 -24.32
C THR A 16 -4.65 -10.84 -23.14
N PHE A 17 -5.90 -11.22 -23.05
CA PHE A 17 -6.38 -12.15 -22.03
C PHE A 17 -6.37 -13.57 -22.58
N LEU A 18 -5.60 -14.43 -21.95
CA LEU A 18 -5.57 -15.84 -22.30
C LEU A 18 -6.76 -16.57 -21.68
N PRO A 19 -7.34 -17.55 -22.38
CA PRO A 19 -8.38 -18.40 -21.81
C PRO A 19 -7.81 -19.20 -20.63
N GLY A 20 -8.59 -19.29 -19.54
CA GLY A 20 -8.19 -19.97 -18.32
C GLY A 20 -9.21 -19.74 -17.21
N THR A 21 -8.93 -20.30 -16.03
CA THR A 21 -9.84 -20.26 -14.87
C THR A 21 -10.28 -18.83 -14.51
N PHE A 22 -9.42 -17.85 -14.67
CA PHE A 22 -9.68 -16.44 -14.33
C PHE A 22 -9.76 -15.51 -15.55
N GLY A 23 -9.76 -16.04 -16.77
CA GLY A 23 -9.70 -15.22 -18.00
C GLY A 23 -10.82 -14.19 -18.08
N ASN A 24 -12.05 -14.59 -17.82
CA ASN A 24 -13.21 -13.69 -17.86
C ASN A 24 -13.17 -12.65 -16.75
N GLN A 25 -12.82 -13.05 -15.52
CA GLN A 25 -12.72 -12.14 -14.38
C GLN A 25 -11.62 -11.08 -14.60
N LEU A 26 -10.49 -11.47 -15.17
CA LEU A 26 -9.41 -10.54 -15.49
C LEU A 26 -9.82 -9.54 -16.59
N GLN A 27 -10.55 -10.01 -17.59
CA GLN A 27 -11.07 -9.12 -18.63
C GLN A 27 -12.09 -8.12 -18.09
N GLU A 28 -12.99 -8.57 -17.22
CA GLU A 28 -13.95 -7.71 -16.55
C GLU A 28 -13.29 -6.69 -15.64
N ALA A 29 -12.31 -7.12 -14.83
CA ALA A 29 -11.53 -6.23 -13.97
C ALA A 29 -10.76 -5.17 -14.79
N PHE A 30 -10.21 -5.56 -15.92
CA PHE A 30 -9.56 -4.60 -16.83
C PHE A 30 -10.56 -3.59 -17.42
N PHE A 31 -11.74 -4.03 -17.77
CA PHE A 31 -12.80 -3.12 -18.25
C PHE A 31 -13.20 -2.10 -17.16
N GLN A 32 -13.36 -2.55 -15.92
CA GLN A 32 -13.61 -1.66 -14.77
C GLN A 32 -12.46 -0.68 -14.55
N TYR A 33 -11.23 -1.14 -14.65
CA TYR A 33 -10.05 -0.27 -14.61
C TYR A 33 -10.11 0.83 -15.67
N VAL A 34 -10.43 0.50 -16.92
CA VAL A 34 -10.53 1.48 -18.01
C VAL A 34 -11.61 2.53 -17.71
N GLN A 35 -12.74 2.13 -17.15
CA GLN A 35 -13.79 3.07 -16.73
C GLN A 35 -13.29 4.00 -15.62
N LEU A 36 -12.68 3.46 -14.56
CA LEU A 36 -12.09 4.25 -13.47
C LEU A 36 -11.00 5.19 -13.97
N ARG A 37 -10.12 4.72 -14.84
CA ARG A 37 -9.07 5.53 -15.46
C ARG A 37 -9.65 6.72 -16.23
N ASN A 38 -10.70 6.51 -17.01
CA ASN A 38 -11.37 7.57 -17.75
C ASN A 38 -12.01 8.57 -16.77
N HIS A 39 -12.62 8.11 -15.70
CA HIS A 39 -13.16 8.97 -14.66
C HIS A 39 -12.07 9.78 -13.95
N VAL A 40 -10.98 9.14 -13.54
CA VAL A 40 -9.91 9.77 -12.74
C VAL A 40 -9.05 10.70 -13.59
N HIS A 41 -8.61 10.26 -14.76
CA HIS A 41 -7.60 10.93 -15.59
C HIS A 41 -8.15 11.56 -16.87
N GLY A 42 -9.43 11.39 -17.18
CA GLY A 42 -10.00 11.86 -18.45
C GLY A 42 -9.37 11.20 -19.68
N GLY A 43 -8.88 9.97 -19.54
CA GLY A 43 -8.26 9.22 -20.65
C GLY A 43 -6.86 9.68 -21.08
N LYS A 44 -6.27 10.66 -20.41
CA LYS A 44 -5.01 11.29 -20.83
C LYS A 44 -3.74 10.57 -20.42
N LYS A 45 -3.78 9.72 -19.40
CA LYS A 45 -2.61 8.97 -18.94
C LYS A 45 -2.46 7.66 -19.70
N PRO A 46 -1.24 7.17 -19.93
CA PRO A 46 -1.02 5.85 -20.50
C PRO A 46 -1.52 4.75 -19.59
N VAL A 47 -1.77 3.57 -20.15
CA VAL A 47 -2.08 2.35 -19.39
C VAL A 47 -0.76 1.77 -18.90
N THR A 48 -0.59 1.69 -17.59
CA THR A 48 0.61 1.10 -16.98
C THR A 48 0.20 0.18 -15.83
N LEU A 49 1.07 -0.75 -15.44
CA LEU A 49 0.84 -1.61 -14.27
C LEU A 49 0.73 -0.79 -12.99
N MET A 50 1.51 0.27 -12.86
CA MET A 50 1.45 1.17 -11.70
C MET A 50 0.12 1.91 -11.63
N ASP A 51 -0.41 2.35 -12.78
CA ASP A 51 -1.72 3.00 -12.81
C ASP A 51 -2.84 2.02 -12.42
N MET A 52 -2.79 0.78 -12.93
CA MET A 52 -3.72 -0.28 -12.53
C MET A 52 -3.69 -0.53 -11.02
N ALA A 53 -2.50 -0.64 -10.44
CA ALA A 53 -2.33 -0.89 -9.02
C ALA A 53 -2.85 0.25 -8.13
N THR A 54 -2.81 1.49 -8.62
CA THR A 54 -3.11 2.69 -7.80
C THR A 54 -4.43 3.36 -8.13
N ILE A 55 -5.14 2.93 -9.18
CA ILE A 55 -6.33 3.65 -9.68
C ILE A 55 -7.48 3.69 -8.69
N CYS A 56 -7.69 2.62 -7.92
CA CYS A 56 -8.74 2.59 -6.91
C CYS A 56 -8.51 3.66 -5.84
N GLY A 57 -7.31 3.75 -5.29
CA GLY A 57 -6.98 4.79 -4.31
C GLY A 57 -7.11 6.21 -4.87
N LYS A 58 -6.73 6.41 -6.13
CA LYS A 58 -6.91 7.70 -6.81
C LYS A 58 -8.39 8.05 -7.01
N ASN A 59 -9.22 7.03 -7.29
CA ASN A 59 -10.66 7.21 -7.42
C ASN A 59 -11.30 7.58 -6.07
N GLU A 60 -10.97 6.86 -4.99
CA GLU A 60 -11.45 7.17 -3.65
C GLU A 60 -11.07 8.59 -3.22
N ARG A 61 -9.83 8.99 -3.50
CA ARG A 61 -9.38 10.36 -3.23
C ARG A 61 -10.18 11.40 -4.03
N LYS A 62 -10.44 11.14 -5.30
CA LYS A 62 -11.24 12.04 -6.15
C LYS A 62 -12.69 12.13 -5.71
N SER A 63 -13.22 11.05 -5.12
CA SER A 63 -14.57 10.98 -4.57
C SER A 63 -14.72 11.60 -3.18
N GLY A 64 -13.62 12.08 -2.57
CA GLY A 64 -13.64 12.68 -1.24
C GLY A 64 -13.71 11.67 -0.09
N ASN A 65 -13.43 10.39 -0.34
CA ASN A 65 -13.50 9.34 0.68
C ASN A 65 -12.19 9.19 1.47
N LEU A 66 -11.16 9.98 1.18
CA LEU A 66 -9.85 9.93 1.82
C LEU A 66 -9.47 11.29 2.42
N GLU A 67 -10.39 11.94 3.10
CA GLU A 67 -10.15 13.26 3.71
C GLU A 67 -9.19 13.18 4.90
N ASP A 68 -9.16 12.03 5.59
CA ASP A 68 -8.25 11.79 6.71
C ASP A 68 -6.84 11.41 6.27
N LEU A 69 -6.61 11.22 4.96
CA LEU A 69 -5.30 10.87 4.44
C LEU A 69 -4.34 12.05 4.58
N GLU A 70 -3.24 11.84 5.29
CA GLU A 70 -2.15 12.80 5.37
C GLU A 70 -1.48 12.94 4.02
N ILE A 71 -1.32 14.18 3.56
CA ILE A 71 -0.72 14.51 2.27
C ILE A 71 0.42 15.50 2.52
N SER A 72 1.64 14.99 2.51
CA SER A 72 2.83 15.85 2.56
C SER A 72 3.91 15.31 1.62
N ASP A 73 4.88 16.16 1.30
CA ASP A 73 6.04 15.77 0.50
C ASP A 73 7.02 14.89 1.30
N GLU A 74 6.83 14.80 2.60
CA GLU A 74 7.69 14.04 3.52
C GLU A 74 7.08 12.69 3.92
N ILE A 75 5.95 12.30 3.33
CA ILE A 75 5.27 11.04 3.65
C ILE A 75 6.11 9.84 3.21
N ASN A 76 6.31 8.91 4.13
CA ASN A 76 7.07 7.67 3.88
C ASN A 76 6.30 6.41 4.27
N ALA A 77 5.03 6.56 4.61
CA ALA A 77 4.08 5.51 4.92
C ALA A 77 2.69 5.97 4.49
N CYS A 78 1.71 5.09 4.49
CA CYS A 78 0.32 5.49 4.41
C CYS A 78 -0.11 5.99 5.79
N SER A 79 -0.36 7.29 5.92
CA SER A 79 -0.69 7.93 7.20
C SER A 79 -2.09 8.53 7.14
N ILE A 80 -2.87 8.30 8.18
CA ILE A 80 -4.17 8.91 8.36
C ILE A 80 -4.24 9.69 9.67
N TYR A 81 -4.99 10.78 9.68
CA TYR A 81 -5.28 11.51 10.91
C TYR A 81 -6.33 10.79 11.74
N VAL A 82 -6.05 10.62 13.01
CA VAL A 82 -6.96 10.04 14.01
C VAL A 82 -7.05 10.94 15.23
N ASP A 83 -8.22 11.00 15.82
CA ASP A 83 -8.42 11.71 17.09
C ASP A 83 -8.15 10.75 18.25
N VAL A 84 -7.26 11.13 19.14
CA VAL A 84 -6.84 10.34 20.30
C VAL A 84 -7.16 11.13 21.58
N ASP A 85 -7.83 10.49 22.52
CA ASP A 85 -8.03 11.05 23.86
C ASP A 85 -6.77 10.84 24.70
N VAL A 86 -6.12 11.95 25.05
CA VAL A 86 -4.94 11.96 25.91
C VAL A 86 -5.32 12.70 27.21
N ASP A 87 -5.53 11.94 28.26
CA ASP A 87 -5.92 12.49 29.58
C ASP A 87 -7.16 13.42 29.55
N GLY A 88 -8.16 13.06 28.75
CA GLY A 88 -9.39 13.84 28.58
C GLY A 88 -9.29 14.99 27.57
N LYS A 89 -8.18 15.10 26.86
CA LYS A 89 -7.99 16.08 25.80
C LYS A 89 -7.83 15.38 24.44
N MET A 90 -8.67 15.77 23.49
CA MET A 90 -8.57 15.25 22.13
C MET A 90 -7.38 15.86 21.39
N GLU A 91 -6.52 14.99 20.88
CA GLU A 91 -5.35 15.37 20.08
C GLU A 91 -5.40 14.69 18.71
N LYS A 92 -4.94 15.40 17.68
CA LYS A 92 -4.77 14.80 16.35
C LYS A 92 -3.42 14.09 16.23
N TRP A 93 -3.51 12.81 15.95
CA TRP A 93 -2.34 11.96 15.79
C TRP A 93 -2.31 11.37 14.37
N LEU A 94 -1.14 10.89 13.97
CA LEU A 94 -0.97 10.14 12.72
C LEU A 94 -0.94 8.64 13.05
N LEU A 95 -1.87 7.90 12.48
CA LEU A 95 -1.77 6.45 12.40
C LEU A 95 -1.06 6.12 11.08
N MET A 96 0.16 5.63 11.17
CA MET A 96 1.00 5.30 10.04
C MET A 96 0.93 3.81 9.75
N PHE A 97 0.57 3.45 8.54
CA PHE A 97 0.52 2.07 8.08
C PHE A 97 1.61 1.84 7.03
N LYS A 98 2.43 0.84 7.27
CA LYS A 98 3.44 0.38 6.32
C LYS A 98 3.26 -1.10 6.07
N ASN A 99 3.20 -1.49 4.80
CA ASN A 99 3.25 -2.87 4.36
C ASN A 99 4.50 -3.09 3.54
N GLU A 100 5.40 -3.91 4.03
CA GLU A 100 6.69 -4.16 3.41
C GLU A 100 6.98 -5.66 3.39
N THR A 101 7.45 -6.14 2.25
CA THR A 101 7.97 -7.49 2.10
C THR A 101 9.41 -7.51 2.59
N HIS A 102 9.68 -8.29 3.61
CA HIS A 102 11.03 -8.48 4.14
C HIS A 102 11.68 -9.74 3.56
N ASN A 103 12.99 -9.67 3.34
CA ASN A 103 13.80 -10.76 2.83
C ASN A 103 14.18 -11.72 3.98
N HIS A 104 13.38 -12.71 4.24
CA HIS A 104 13.60 -13.88 5.12
C HIS A 104 14.20 -13.72 6.53
N PRO A 105 14.54 -12.53 7.08
CA PRO A 105 15.21 -12.48 8.37
C PRO A 105 14.37 -13.08 9.50
N THR A 106 13.05 -12.98 9.42
CA THR A 106 12.14 -13.53 10.43
C THR A 106 12.01 -15.05 10.35
N GLU A 107 12.17 -15.62 9.16
CA GLU A 107 12.15 -17.07 8.94
C GLU A 107 13.45 -17.72 9.48
N ILE A 108 14.59 -17.08 9.25
CA ILE A 108 15.89 -17.60 9.63
C ILE A 108 16.16 -17.40 11.13
N GLU A 109 15.86 -16.21 11.64
CA GLU A 109 16.05 -15.83 13.03
C GLU A 109 14.89 -14.93 13.48
N PRO A 110 13.87 -15.50 14.16
CA PRO A 110 12.62 -14.79 14.43
C PRO A 110 12.78 -13.52 15.27
N PHE A 111 13.63 -13.54 16.27
CA PHE A 111 13.81 -12.38 17.17
C PHE A 111 14.54 -11.24 16.48
N GLY A 112 15.68 -11.51 15.86
CA GLY A 112 16.43 -10.49 15.13
C GLY A 112 15.68 -10.00 13.90
N GLY A 113 14.95 -10.89 13.22
CA GLY A 113 14.06 -10.50 12.12
C GLY A 113 12.93 -9.57 12.56
N ALA A 114 12.29 -9.88 13.69
CA ALA A 114 11.26 -9.00 14.26
C ALA A 114 11.84 -7.64 14.68
N SER A 115 12.99 -7.63 15.34
CA SER A 115 13.69 -6.40 15.74
C SER A 115 14.04 -5.53 14.53
N THR A 116 14.52 -6.13 13.44
CA THR A 116 14.82 -5.43 12.19
C THR A 116 13.58 -4.79 11.60
N CYS A 117 12.46 -5.49 11.57
CA CYS A 117 11.20 -4.97 11.04
C CYS A 117 10.64 -3.82 11.88
N ILE A 118 10.68 -3.94 13.21
CA ILE A 118 10.25 -2.86 14.12
C ILE A 118 11.16 -1.64 13.94
N GLY A 119 12.46 -1.85 13.86
CA GLY A 119 13.42 -0.79 13.58
C GLY A 119 13.13 -0.06 12.27
N GLY A 120 12.78 -0.79 11.20
CA GLY A 120 12.33 -0.21 9.93
C GLY A 120 11.05 0.61 10.07
N ALA A 121 10.07 0.08 10.79
CA ALA A 121 8.80 0.76 11.04
C ALA A 121 8.96 2.07 11.82
N ILE A 122 9.99 2.18 12.63
CA ILE A 122 10.33 3.43 13.36
C ILE A 122 11.16 4.38 12.47
N ARG A 123 12.16 3.85 11.76
CA ARG A 123 13.06 4.67 10.94
C ARG A 123 12.35 5.40 9.80
N ASP A 124 11.39 4.78 9.16
CA ASP A 124 10.73 5.37 8.00
C ASP A 124 9.88 6.59 8.37
N PRO A 125 9.03 6.56 9.40
CA PRO A 125 8.38 7.77 9.90
C PRO A 125 9.36 8.85 10.38
N LEU A 126 10.46 8.46 11.02
CA LEU A 126 11.51 9.41 11.43
C LEU A 126 12.18 10.09 10.24
N SER A 127 12.36 9.38 9.12
CA SER A 127 12.88 9.99 7.89
C SER A 127 11.92 11.04 7.30
N GLY A 128 10.61 10.88 7.51
CA GLY A 128 9.57 11.87 7.25
C GLY A 128 9.40 12.92 8.37
N ARG A 129 10.36 13.02 9.30
CA ARG A 129 10.36 13.97 10.43
C ARG A 129 9.20 13.82 11.40
N SER A 130 8.61 12.62 11.46
CA SER A 130 7.55 12.32 12.42
C SER A 130 8.10 11.56 13.61
N TYR A 131 7.70 11.96 14.82
CA TYR A 131 8.04 11.23 16.04
C TYR A 131 7.15 9.99 16.16
N VAL A 132 7.76 8.84 16.43
CA VAL A 132 7.03 7.58 16.62
C VAL A 132 6.84 7.32 18.11
N TYR A 133 5.63 7.47 18.59
CA TYR A 133 5.28 7.19 19.97
C TYR A 133 5.21 5.69 20.24
N GLN A 134 4.58 4.95 19.36
CA GLN A 134 4.43 3.49 19.47
C GLN A 134 4.45 2.86 18.08
N ALA A 135 5.14 1.73 17.96
CA ALA A 135 5.10 0.90 16.77
C ALA A 135 4.61 -0.50 17.12
N MET A 136 3.76 -1.05 16.26
CA MET A 136 3.28 -2.42 16.36
C MET A 136 3.50 -3.13 15.03
N ARG A 137 4.08 -4.31 15.10
CA ARG A 137 4.20 -5.19 13.95
C ARG A 137 3.09 -6.22 13.97
N VAL A 138 2.39 -6.32 12.85
CA VAL A 138 1.46 -7.41 12.58
C VAL A 138 2.06 -8.28 11.49
N THR A 139 2.18 -9.56 11.74
CA THR A 139 2.71 -10.53 10.79
C THR A 139 1.79 -11.74 10.75
N GLY A 140 1.57 -12.24 9.56
CA GLY A 140 0.93 -13.51 9.31
C GLY A 140 1.85 -14.29 8.36
N ALA A 141 2.29 -15.44 8.79
CA ALA A 141 3.05 -16.35 7.95
C ALA A 141 2.72 -17.76 8.40
N GLY A 142 2.46 -18.60 7.47
CA GLY A 142 2.17 -19.98 7.73
C GLY A 142 0.99 -20.48 6.88
N ASN A 143 0.81 -21.76 6.95
CA ASN A 143 -0.30 -22.42 6.29
C ASN A 143 -1.58 -22.17 7.11
N ILE A 144 -2.53 -21.42 6.53
CA ILE A 144 -3.81 -21.13 7.20
C ILE A 144 -4.68 -22.38 7.43
N THR A 145 -4.30 -23.52 6.87
CA THR A 145 -4.97 -24.82 7.07
C THR A 145 -4.37 -25.65 8.18
N GLU A 146 -3.26 -25.24 8.77
CA GLU A 146 -2.66 -25.89 9.92
C GLU A 146 -3.32 -25.42 11.21
N SER A 147 -3.50 -26.33 12.16
CA SER A 147 -3.97 -25.97 13.49
C SER A 147 -2.84 -25.30 14.27
N PHE A 148 -3.19 -24.37 15.13
CA PHE A 148 -2.25 -23.83 16.10
C PHE A 148 -1.99 -24.90 17.19
N ASP A 149 -0.73 -25.29 17.35
CA ASP A 149 -0.28 -26.15 18.43
C ASP A 149 -0.08 -25.34 19.72
#